data_122b95d36492059fc515cdbe4bd2ac91
#
_entry.id   122b95d36492059fc515cdbe4bd2ac91
#
_cell.length_a   1.000
_cell.length_b   1.000
_cell.length_c   1.000
_cell.angle_alpha   90.00
_cell.angle_beta   90.00
_cell.angle_gamma   90.00
#
_symmetry.space_group_name_H-M   'P 1'
#
loop_
_entity.id
_entity.type
_entity.pdbx_description
1 polymer ?
#
loop_
_entity_poly.entity_id
_entity_poly.type
_entity_poly.pdbx_seq_one_letter_code
_entity_poly.pdbx_strand_id
1 'polypeptide(L)'
;KKGELDLLDGSPPCSAFSASGSREKGWNKEKKYSQDKKVSNVEDLFFEYIRIAKDIQPKVFVGENVNAIMFGKAKEYYNRIIMTMEDYGYTALGDVLNAADFGTPQNRRRCFFVAIRNDILEKTDLNFMTLSSVIYPQPTYKEPVTIYEAIHDLKTDETEEQELFDAITNGFLSKWLPQLNEKYGVNLKDKPKK
;
A
#
# COMPACT_ATOMS: atom_id res chain seq x y z
N LYS A 1 -6.30 17.06 -21.07
CA LYS A 1 -5.12 17.28 -21.94
C LYS A 1 -3.84 16.96 -21.19
N LYS A 2 -2.72 16.74 -21.93
CA LYS A 2 -1.41 16.49 -21.33
C LYS A 2 -0.98 17.68 -20.45
N GLY A 3 -0.59 17.40 -19.20
CA GLY A 3 -0.12 18.41 -18.26
C GLY A 3 -1.18 19.16 -17.46
N GLU A 4 -2.47 18.92 -17.73
CA GLU A 4 -3.58 19.57 -17.01
C GLU A 4 -3.97 18.88 -15.70
N LEU A 5 -3.65 17.58 -15.56
CA LEU A 5 -3.98 16.82 -14.35
C LEU A 5 -3.09 17.28 -13.18
N ASP A 6 -3.70 17.63 -12.06
CA ASP A 6 -2.97 18.05 -10.88
C ASP A 6 -2.34 16.86 -10.15
N LEU A 7 -3.11 15.83 -9.89
CA LEU A 7 -2.68 14.65 -9.15
C LEU A 7 -3.08 13.36 -9.88
N LEU A 8 -2.14 12.45 -10.02
CA LEU A 8 -2.39 11.06 -10.39
C LEU A 8 -1.96 10.17 -9.21
N ASP A 9 -2.91 9.46 -8.59
CA ASP A 9 -2.61 8.49 -7.54
C ASP A 9 -3.00 7.07 -7.95
N GLY A 10 -2.32 6.07 -7.36
CA GLY A 10 -2.61 4.66 -7.63
C GLY A 10 -1.78 3.69 -6.80
N SER A 11 -2.29 2.46 -6.72
CA SER A 11 -1.63 1.36 -5.99
C SER A 11 -1.55 0.11 -6.87
N PRO A 12 -0.65 0.10 -7.86
CA PRO A 12 -0.48 -1.06 -8.72
C PRO A 12 -0.07 -2.30 -7.91
N PRO A 13 -0.64 -3.48 -8.18
CA PRO A 13 -0.37 -4.67 -7.40
C PRO A 13 1.10 -5.10 -7.48
N CYS A 14 1.66 -5.49 -6.34
CA CYS A 14 3.04 -5.94 -6.20
C CYS A 14 3.09 -7.26 -5.43
N SER A 15 2.45 -8.29 -5.97
CA SER A 15 2.32 -9.59 -5.30
C SER A 15 3.64 -10.33 -5.11
N ALA A 16 4.66 -10.03 -5.91
CA ALA A 16 5.97 -10.66 -5.80
C ALA A 16 6.76 -10.25 -4.54
N PHE A 17 6.50 -9.05 -4.02
CA PHE A 17 7.21 -8.52 -2.84
C PHE A 17 6.37 -8.56 -1.56
N SER A 18 5.11 -9.00 -1.63
CA SER A 18 4.25 -9.14 -0.46
C SER A 18 4.70 -10.28 0.45
N ALA A 19 4.68 -10.04 1.78
CA ALA A 19 4.98 -11.06 2.79
C ALA A 19 4.03 -12.26 2.74
N SER A 20 2.79 -12.07 2.24
CA SER A 20 1.78 -13.12 2.01
C SER A 20 1.90 -13.76 0.63
N GLY A 21 2.74 -13.25 -0.26
CA GLY A 21 3.03 -13.85 -1.56
C GLY A 21 4.12 -14.92 -1.47
N SER A 22 4.21 -15.77 -2.48
CA SER A 22 5.31 -16.73 -2.61
C SER A 22 6.61 -15.97 -2.88
N ARG A 23 7.32 -15.59 -1.80
CA ARG A 23 8.63 -14.97 -1.89
C ARG A 23 9.53 -15.83 -2.78
N GLU A 24 10.20 -15.22 -3.75
CA GLU A 24 11.19 -15.81 -4.67
C GLU A 24 10.68 -16.84 -5.71
N LYS A 25 9.62 -17.61 -5.44
CA LYS A 25 9.10 -18.60 -6.41
C LYS A 25 8.23 -17.99 -7.51
N GLY A 26 7.80 -16.73 -7.36
CA GLY A 26 6.94 -16.02 -8.30
C GLY A 26 7.65 -14.95 -9.12
N TRP A 27 8.91 -14.64 -8.83
CA TRP A 27 9.67 -13.61 -9.55
C TRP A 27 9.90 -14.06 -11.01
N ASN A 28 9.59 -13.20 -11.95
CA ASN A 28 9.68 -13.46 -13.39
C ASN A 28 8.80 -14.62 -13.91
N LYS A 29 7.71 -15.00 -13.21
CA LYS A 29 6.75 -15.97 -13.72
C LYS A 29 5.52 -15.30 -14.28
N GLU A 30 5.18 -15.64 -15.52
CA GLU A 30 3.93 -15.24 -16.16
C GLU A 30 2.73 -15.72 -15.32
N LYS A 31 1.83 -14.78 -14.94
CA LYS A 31 0.56 -15.10 -14.30
C LYS A 31 -0.59 -14.72 -15.24
N LYS A 32 -1.55 -15.64 -15.44
CA LYS A 32 -2.78 -15.36 -16.18
C LYS A 32 -3.80 -14.71 -15.23
N TYR A 33 -4.20 -13.48 -15.50
CA TYR A 33 -5.19 -12.73 -14.69
C TYR A 33 -6.57 -12.61 -15.33
N SER A 34 -6.75 -12.96 -16.59
CA SER A 34 -8.05 -13.09 -17.26
C SER A 34 -7.96 -14.05 -18.43
N GLN A 35 -9.11 -14.51 -18.93
CA GLN A 35 -9.19 -15.59 -19.92
C GLN A 35 -8.46 -15.31 -21.24
N ASP A 36 -8.10 -14.04 -21.56
CA ASP A 36 -7.61 -13.67 -22.90
C ASP A 36 -6.37 -12.78 -22.98
N LYS A 37 -5.71 -12.40 -21.88
CA LYS A 37 -4.48 -11.59 -21.95
C LYS A 37 -3.38 -12.15 -21.07
N LYS A 38 -2.26 -12.53 -21.69
CA LYS A 38 -0.98 -12.74 -20.99
C LYS A 38 -0.51 -11.39 -20.45
N VAL A 39 -0.57 -11.20 -19.12
CA VAL A 39 0.21 -10.15 -18.46
C VAL A 39 1.55 -10.79 -18.13
N SER A 40 2.61 -10.33 -18.74
CA SER A 40 3.93 -10.94 -18.66
C SER A 40 4.49 -10.99 -17.24
N ASN A 41 4.28 -9.94 -16.43
CA ASN A 41 4.66 -9.91 -15.02
C ASN A 41 3.80 -8.91 -14.26
N VAL A 42 3.36 -9.24 -13.04
CA VAL A 42 2.62 -8.30 -12.15
C VAL A 42 3.51 -7.11 -11.75
N GLU A 43 4.81 -7.34 -11.72
CA GLU A 43 5.83 -6.33 -11.45
C GLU A 43 5.83 -5.22 -12.51
N ASP A 44 5.51 -5.54 -13.75
CA ASP A 44 5.46 -4.58 -14.85
C ASP A 44 4.28 -3.60 -14.74
N LEU A 45 3.25 -3.93 -13.93
CA LEU A 45 2.09 -3.05 -13.75
C LEU A 45 2.43 -1.71 -13.10
N PHE A 46 3.46 -1.66 -12.25
CA PHE A 46 3.91 -0.37 -11.72
C PHE A 46 4.56 0.48 -12.82
N PHE A 47 5.33 -0.13 -13.73
CA PHE A 47 5.90 0.58 -14.86
C PHE A 47 4.84 1.00 -15.88
N GLU A 48 3.77 0.21 -16.08
CA GLU A 48 2.62 0.65 -16.86
C GLU A 48 1.92 1.86 -16.23
N TYR A 49 1.83 1.91 -14.91
CA TYR A 49 1.30 3.06 -14.19
C TYR A 49 2.20 4.31 -14.37
N ILE A 50 3.53 4.14 -14.30
CA ILE A 50 4.48 5.22 -14.59
C ILE A 50 4.37 5.63 -16.08
N ARG A 51 4.14 4.69 -17.00
CA ARG A 51 3.93 5.01 -18.43
C ARG A 51 2.71 5.90 -18.62
N ILE A 52 1.61 5.65 -17.88
CA ILE A 52 0.45 6.53 -17.90
C ILE A 52 0.83 7.95 -17.41
N ALA A 53 1.63 8.06 -16.36
CA ALA A 53 2.12 9.34 -15.88
C ALA A 53 2.97 10.07 -16.94
N LYS A 54 3.81 9.34 -17.70
CA LYS A 54 4.56 9.90 -18.85
C LYS A 54 3.63 10.48 -19.91
N ASP A 55 2.55 9.78 -20.25
CA ASP A 55 1.63 10.19 -21.31
C ASP A 55 0.77 11.39 -20.88
N ILE A 56 0.24 11.37 -19.65
CA ILE A 56 -0.66 12.38 -19.11
C ILE A 56 0.10 13.59 -18.55
N GLN A 57 1.31 13.37 -18.01
CA GLN A 57 2.14 14.40 -17.37
C GLN A 57 1.43 15.12 -16.22
N PRO A 58 0.94 14.40 -15.18
CA PRO A 58 0.34 15.04 -14.00
C PRO A 58 1.37 15.95 -13.32
N LYS A 59 0.90 16.97 -12.58
CA LYS A 59 1.81 17.83 -11.80
C LYS A 59 2.46 17.05 -10.66
N VAL A 60 1.66 16.19 -10.00
CA VAL A 60 2.10 15.32 -8.91
C VAL A 60 1.65 13.89 -9.20
N PHE A 61 2.54 12.94 -8.97
CA PHE A 61 2.28 11.50 -9.02
C PHE A 61 2.44 10.92 -7.62
N VAL A 62 1.52 10.03 -7.23
CA VAL A 62 1.60 9.27 -5.98
C VAL A 62 1.40 7.79 -6.30
N GLY A 63 2.35 6.95 -5.90
CA GLY A 63 2.26 5.50 -6.04
C GLY A 63 2.39 4.81 -4.68
N GLU A 64 1.49 3.89 -4.34
CA GLU A 64 1.60 3.10 -3.10
C GLU A 64 2.04 1.67 -3.41
N ASN A 65 2.88 1.12 -2.53
CA ASN A 65 3.28 -0.28 -2.59
C ASN A 65 3.65 -0.84 -1.21
N VAL A 66 3.94 -2.14 -1.13
CA VAL A 66 4.42 -2.78 0.09
C VAL A 66 5.80 -2.24 0.47
N ASN A 67 6.07 -2.09 1.79
CA ASN A 67 7.35 -1.59 2.27
C ASN A 67 8.55 -2.49 1.88
N ALA A 68 8.31 -3.77 1.63
CA ALA A 68 9.35 -4.72 1.23
C ALA A 68 10.09 -4.32 -0.07
N ILE A 69 9.49 -3.45 -0.90
CA ILE A 69 10.12 -2.95 -2.14
C ILE A 69 11.42 -2.17 -1.89
N MET A 70 11.59 -1.59 -0.70
CA MET A 70 12.79 -0.82 -0.34
C MET A 70 13.97 -1.68 0.15
N PHE A 71 13.79 -3.00 0.30
CA PHE A 71 14.77 -3.85 0.97
C PHE A 71 15.20 -5.04 0.11
N GLY A 72 16.40 -5.57 0.41
CA GLY A 72 16.92 -6.76 -0.23
C GLY A 72 17.00 -6.65 -1.75
N LYS A 73 16.66 -7.74 -2.45
CA LYS A 73 16.65 -7.79 -3.93
C LYS A 73 15.62 -6.86 -4.57
N ALA A 74 14.53 -6.54 -3.85
CA ALA A 74 13.49 -5.64 -4.34
C ALA A 74 13.94 -4.18 -4.43
N LYS A 75 15.06 -3.82 -3.77
CA LYS A 75 15.62 -2.46 -3.84
C LYS A 75 16.03 -2.04 -5.25
N GLU A 76 16.43 -2.98 -6.09
CA GLU A 76 16.72 -2.67 -7.50
C GLU A 76 15.46 -2.21 -8.23
N TYR A 77 14.32 -2.82 -7.92
CA TYR A 77 13.04 -2.43 -8.49
C TYR A 77 12.62 -1.03 -8.00
N TYR A 78 12.79 -0.74 -6.70
CA TYR A 78 12.60 0.60 -6.14
C TYR A 78 13.45 1.64 -6.88
N ASN A 79 14.75 1.38 -7.04
CA ASN A 79 15.65 2.30 -7.74
C ASN A 79 15.22 2.53 -9.19
N ARG A 80 14.80 1.48 -9.90
CA ARG A 80 14.29 1.60 -11.27
C ARG A 80 13.04 2.47 -11.37
N ILE A 81 12.12 2.38 -10.38
CA ILE A 81 10.94 3.25 -10.31
C ILE A 81 11.36 4.71 -10.22
N ILE A 82 12.25 5.05 -9.28
CA ILE A 82 12.74 6.42 -9.09
C ILE A 82 13.40 6.92 -10.38
N MET A 83 14.38 6.18 -10.91
CA MET A 83 15.10 6.57 -12.15
C MET A 83 14.15 6.75 -13.34
N THR A 84 13.15 5.87 -13.50
CA THR A 84 12.19 5.99 -14.61
C THR A 84 11.33 7.26 -14.47
N MET A 85 10.94 7.65 -13.25
CA MET A 85 10.22 8.91 -13.03
C MET A 85 11.11 10.12 -13.32
N GLU A 86 12.39 10.07 -12.93
CA GLU A 86 13.36 11.12 -13.21
C GLU A 86 13.58 11.28 -14.73
N ASP A 87 13.72 10.16 -15.47
CA ASP A 87 13.83 10.16 -16.94
C ASP A 87 12.60 10.80 -17.62
N TYR A 88 11.44 10.79 -16.95
CA TYR A 88 10.21 11.38 -17.47
C TYR A 88 9.98 12.83 -17.01
N GLY A 89 10.98 13.46 -16.39
CA GLY A 89 10.97 14.86 -16.01
C GLY A 89 10.35 15.17 -14.65
N TYR A 90 10.42 14.21 -13.73
CA TYR A 90 9.98 14.36 -12.35
C TYR A 90 11.16 14.34 -11.37
N THR A 91 11.02 15.01 -10.26
CA THR A 91 11.82 14.74 -9.05
C THR A 91 11.03 13.77 -8.18
N ALA A 92 11.59 12.58 -7.97
CA ALA A 92 10.91 11.47 -7.33
C ALA A 92 11.57 11.05 -6.02
N LEU A 93 10.76 10.75 -5.02
CA LEU A 93 11.16 10.24 -3.71
C LEU A 93 10.27 9.04 -3.34
N GLY A 94 10.81 8.16 -2.50
CA GLY A 94 10.02 7.09 -1.90
C GLY A 94 10.34 6.97 -0.42
N ASP A 95 9.31 6.86 0.42
CA ASP A 95 9.47 6.67 1.87
C ASP A 95 8.41 5.69 2.41
N VAL A 96 8.67 5.15 3.61
CA VAL A 96 7.77 4.22 4.29
C VAL A 96 7.01 4.92 5.38
N LEU A 97 5.70 4.98 5.24
CA LEU A 97 4.79 5.44 6.27
C LEU A 97 4.14 4.26 6.97
N ASN A 98 3.90 4.40 8.29
CA ASN A 98 3.16 3.43 9.08
C ASN A 98 1.82 4.03 9.50
N ALA A 99 0.73 3.40 9.16
CA ALA A 99 -0.62 3.89 9.48
C ALA A 99 -0.84 4.11 10.99
N ALA A 100 -0.17 3.32 11.84
CA ALA A 100 -0.25 3.48 13.30
C ALA A 100 0.26 4.85 13.77
N ASP A 101 1.23 5.44 13.08
CA ASP A 101 1.81 6.74 13.44
C ASP A 101 0.84 7.91 13.17
N PHE A 102 -0.28 7.62 12.50
CA PHE A 102 -1.35 8.57 12.12
C PHE A 102 -2.71 8.23 12.75
N GLY A 103 -2.71 7.46 13.86
CA GLY A 103 -3.91 7.15 14.63
C GLY A 103 -4.76 6.01 14.08
N THR A 104 -4.28 5.27 13.07
CA THR A 104 -4.96 4.05 12.63
C THR A 104 -4.62 2.90 13.60
N PRO A 105 -5.59 2.13 14.12
CA PRO A 105 -5.34 1.01 15.02
C PRO A 105 -4.79 -0.22 14.27
N GLN A 106 -3.81 0.00 13.40
CA GLN A 106 -3.18 -1.03 12.58
C GLN A 106 -1.73 -0.68 12.29
N ASN A 107 -0.82 -1.59 12.63
CA ASN A 107 0.56 -1.51 12.20
C ASN A 107 0.68 -1.91 10.72
N ARG A 108 0.48 -0.93 9.82
CA ARG A 108 0.48 -1.11 8.38
C ARG A 108 1.53 -0.21 7.74
N ARG A 109 2.68 -0.78 7.41
CA ARG A 109 3.76 -0.07 6.73
C ARG A 109 3.62 -0.18 5.21
N ARG A 110 3.69 0.96 4.53
CA ARG A 110 3.61 1.05 3.07
C ARG A 110 4.66 2.02 2.54
N CYS A 111 5.22 1.69 1.39
CA CYS A 111 6.08 2.58 0.63
C CYS A 111 5.21 3.49 -0.24
N PHE A 112 5.40 4.79 -0.10
CA PHE A 112 4.78 5.80 -0.95
C PHE A 112 5.85 6.42 -1.84
N PHE A 113 5.65 6.32 -3.15
CA PHE A 113 6.40 7.06 -4.15
C PHE A 113 5.67 8.35 -4.42
N VAL A 114 6.36 9.47 -4.25
CA VAL A 114 5.83 10.79 -4.61
C VAL A 114 6.78 11.42 -5.61
N ALA A 115 6.25 11.85 -6.75
CA ALA A 115 7.04 12.52 -7.77
C ALA A 115 6.36 13.82 -8.18
N ILE A 116 7.13 14.89 -8.21
CA ILE A 116 6.70 16.23 -8.62
C ILE A 116 7.37 16.57 -9.93
N ARG A 117 6.58 17.01 -10.92
CA ARG A 117 7.10 17.41 -12.22
C ARG A 117 8.03 18.60 -12.07
N ASN A 118 9.20 18.55 -12.73
CA ASN A 118 10.30 19.50 -12.52
C ASN A 118 9.88 20.96 -12.76
N ASP A 119 9.07 21.22 -13.80
CA ASP A 119 8.56 22.58 -14.10
C ASP A 119 7.62 23.15 -13.01
N ILE A 120 7.04 22.28 -12.19
CA ILE A 120 6.24 22.68 -11.02
C ILE A 120 7.16 22.93 -9.83
N LEU A 121 8.11 22.03 -9.59
CA LEU A 121 9.07 22.16 -8.49
C LEU A 121 9.91 23.44 -8.61
N GLU A 122 10.35 23.78 -9.83
CA GLU A 122 11.13 25.00 -10.13
C GLU A 122 10.38 26.31 -9.80
N LYS A 123 9.04 26.26 -9.68
CA LYS A 123 8.22 27.40 -9.27
C LYS A 123 8.06 27.54 -7.75
N THR A 124 8.72 26.66 -6.99
CA THR A 124 8.71 26.65 -5.53
C THR A 124 10.12 26.91 -5.00
N ASP A 125 10.22 27.31 -3.73
CA ASP A 125 11.49 27.44 -3.04
C ASP A 125 12.01 26.11 -2.48
N LEU A 126 11.35 24.98 -2.85
CA LEU A 126 11.71 23.64 -2.39
C LEU A 126 12.92 23.12 -3.18
N ASN A 127 13.85 22.53 -2.47
CA ASN A 127 14.94 21.76 -3.04
C ASN A 127 14.84 20.29 -2.63
N PHE A 128 15.64 19.43 -3.23
CA PHE A 128 15.62 17.99 -2.96
C PHE A 128 15.78 17.65 -1.47
N MET A 129 16.59 18.42 -0.72
CA MET A 129 16.84 18.15 0.71
C MET A 129 15.64 18.50 1.60
N THR A 130 14.88 19.54 1.24
CA THR A 130 13.69 19.95 2.00
C THR A 130 12.41 19.26 1.53
N LEU A 131 12.42 18.72 0.31
CA LEU A 131 11.25 18.15 -0.34
C LEU A 131 10.63 17.01 0.49
N SER A 132 11.44 16.09 1.01
CA SER A 132 10.96 14.95 1.80
C SER A 132 10.17 15.41 3.04
N SER A 133 10.63 16.43 3.75
CA SER A 133 9.95 16.93 4.95
C SER A 133 8.65 17.67 4.67
N VAL A 134 8.43 18.08 3.42
CA VAL A 134 7.23 18.79 3.00
C VAL A 134 6.16 17.81 2.44
N ILE A 135 6.59 16.83 1.64
CA ILE A 135 5.67 15.92 0.96
C ILE A 135 5.23 14.74 1.82
N TYR A 136 6.04 14.31 2.80
CA TYR A 136 5.65 13.24 3.71
C TYR A 136 5.16 13.81 5.04
N PRO A 137 3.95 13.40 5.50
CA PRO A 137 3.42 13.86 6.76
C PRO A 137 4.26 13.36 7.93
N GLN A 138 4.40 14.20 8.96
CA GLN A 138 5.06 13.79 10.19
C GLN A 138 4.09 13.00 11.07
N PRO A 139 4.56 12.01 11.84
CA PRO A 139 3.76 11.27 12.80
C PRO A 139 2.96 12.21 13.72
N THR A 140 1.67 11.95 13.83
CA THR A 140 0.75 12.73 14.70
C THR A 140 0.48 12.05 16.03
N TYR A 141 0.78 10.76 16.14
CA TYR A 141 0.60 9.96 17.35
C TYR A 141 1.96 9.46 17.87
N LYS A 142 2.23 9.66 19.15
CA LYS A 142 3.43 9.13 19.84
C LYS A 142 3.26 7.68 20.24
N GLU A 143 2.05 7.32 20.67
CA GLU A 143 1.66 5.97 21.03
C GLU A 143 0.61 5.46 20.04
N PRO A 144 0.72 4.21 19.59
CA PRO A 144 -0.26 3.63 18.67
C PRO A 144 -1.64 3.50 19.33
N VAL A 145 -2.68 3.90 18.63
CA VAL A 145 -4.06 3.61 19.04
C VAL A 145 -4.28 2.10 18.96
N THR A 146 -4.81 1.52 20.02
CA THR A 146 -5.12 0.08 20.04
C THR A 146 -6.45 -0.22 19.37
N ILE A 147 -6.64 -1.46 18.94
CA ILE A 147 -7.95 -1.91 18.40
C ILE A 147 -9.03 -1.74 19.48
N TYR A 148 -8.70 -2.04 20.75
CA TYR A 148 -9.64 -1.87 21.85
C TYR A 148 -10.11 -0.41 21.96
N GLU A 149 -9.18 0.56 21.99
CA GLU A 149 -9.54 1.99 22.07
C GLU A 149 -10.40 2.44 20.88
N ALA A 150 -10.21 1.83 19.70
CA ALA A 150 -10.92 2.22 18.49
C ALA A 150 -12.36 1.68 18.42
N ILE A 151 -12.67 0.56 19.09
CA ILE A 151 -13.95 -0.13 18.93
C ILE A 151 -14.66 -0.51 20.24
N HIS A 152 -14.09 -0.22 21.41
CA HIS A 152 -14.65 -0.62 22.72
C HIS A 152 -16.04 -0.01 23.03
N ASP A 153 -16.40 1.08 22.34
CA ASP A 153 -17.70 1.73 22.44
C ASP A 153 -18.77 1.12 21.53
N LEU A 154 -18.36 0.23 20.61
CA LEU A 154 -19.30 -0.55 19.81
C LEU A 154 -19.91 -1.61 20.75
N LYS A 155 -21.05 -1.26 21.36
CA LYS A 155 -21.73 -2.11 22.33
C LYS A 155 -22.18 -3.42 21.71
N THR A 156 -21.46 -4.48 22.02
CA THR A 156 -21.92 -5.85 22.00
C THR A 156 -22.31 -6.25 23.42
N ASP A 157 -23.06 -7.33 23.60
CA ASP A 157 -23.25 -7.95 24.91
C ASP A 157 -21.85 -8.23 25.51
N GLU A 158 -21.61 -7.88 26.80
CA GLU A 158 -20.28 -7.95 27.43
C GLU A 158 -19.62 -9.34 27.25
N THR A 159 -20.44 -10.39 27.21
CA THR A 159 -19.95 -11.76 26.99
C THR A 159 -19.48 -11.98 25.55
N GLU A 160 -20.22 -11.45 24.57
CA GLU A 160 -19.84 -11.51 23.16
C GLU A 160 -18.58 -10.67 22.86
N GLU A 161 -18.45 -9.51 23.53
CA GLU A 161 -17.31 -8.61 23.38
C GLU A 161 -16.01 -9.27 23.85
N GLN A 162 -16.01 -9.88 25.04
CA GLN A 162 -14.83 -10.57 25.56
C GLN A 162 -14.45 -11.77 24.70
N GLU A 163 -15.42 -12.57 24.28
CA GLU A 163 -15.17 -13.71 23.44
C GLU A 163 -14.69 -13.31 22.03
N LEU A 164 -15.18 -12.21 21.46
CA LEU A 164 -14.72 -11.67 20.18
C LEU A 164 -13.29 -11.15 20.29
N PHE A 165 -12.98 -10.43 21.38
CA PHE A 165 -11.63 -9.96 21.67
C PHE A 165 -10.64 -11.11 21.82
N ASP A 166 -11.01 -12.15 22.55
CA ASP A 166 -10.20 -13.36 22.71
C ASP A 166 -10.00 -14.09 21.37
N ALA A 167 -11.05 -14.17 20.54
CA ALA A 167 -10.98 -14.78 19.22
C ALA A 167 -10.04 -13.99 18.28
N ILE A 168 -10.08 -12.66 18.29
CA ILE A 168 -9.20 -11.79 17.50
C ILE A 168 -7.76 -11.91 17.98
N THR A 169 -7.55 -11.84 19.30
CA THR A 169 -6.23 -11.84 19.94
C THR A 169 -5.53 -13.20 19.79
N ASN A 170 -6.28 -14.28 19.91
CA ASN A 170 -5.76 -15.64 19.80
C ASN A 170 -5.77 -16.20 18.36
N GLY A 171 -6.24 -15.42 17.37
CA GLY A 171 -6.35 -15.86 15.98
C GLY A 171 -7.39 -16.97 15.77
N PHE A 172 -8.36 -17.12 16.65
CA PHE A 172 -9.34 -18.19 16.70
C PHE A 172 -10.70 -17.72 16.16
N LEU A 173 -10.76 -17.40 14.87
CA LEU A 173 -12.04 -17.06 14.22
C LEU A 173 -12.95 -18.29 13.98
N SER A 174 -12.41 -19.50 14.05
CA SER A 174 -13.14 -20.73 13.71
C SER A 174 -14.38 -20.96 14.57
N LYS A 175 -14.36 -20.55 15.85
CA LYS A 175 -15.50 -20.66 16.76
C LYS A 175 -16.67 -19.74 16.35
N TRP A 176 -16.37 -18.58 15.73
CA TRP A 176 -17.35 -17.55 15.42
C TRP A 176 -17.87 -17.61 13.97
N LEU A 177 -17.12 -18.23 13.07
CA LEU A 177 -17.50 -18.33 11.66
C LEU A 177 -18.89 -18.89 11.42
N PRO A 178 -19.37 -19.97 12.12
CA PRO A 178 -20.73 -20.47 11.94
C PRO A 178 -21.78 -19.43 12.33
N GLN A 179 -21.58 -18.74 13.45
CA GLN A 179 -22.51 -17.74 13.96
C GLN A 179 -22.54 -16.48 13.09
N LEU A 180 -21.36 -16.04 12.59
CA LEU A 180 -21.26 -14.93 11.64
C LEU A 180 -21.93 -15.27 10.32
N ASN A 181 -21.73 -16.49 9.83
CA ASN A 181 -22.35 -16.95 8.59
C ASN A 181 -23.88 -16.99 8.71
N GLU A 182 -24.41 -17.46 9.84
CA GLU A 182 -25.84 -17.51 10.11
C GLU A 182 -26.42 -16.10 10.27
N LYS A 183 -25.81 -15.26 11.11
CA LYS A 183 -26.30 -13.90 11.43
C LYS A 183 -26.32 -12.96 10.23
N TYR A 184 -25.33 -13.07 9.33
CA TYR A 184 -25.16 -12.15 8.22
C TYR A 184 -25.42 -12.76 6.84
N GLY A 185 -25.83 -14.02 6.76
CA GLY A 185 -26.13 -14.72 5.50
C GLY A 185 -24.89 -14.85 4.58
N VAL A 186 -23.70 -14.91 5.15
CA VAL A 186 -22.42 -15.02 4.41
C VAL A 186 -21.86 -16.44 4.52
N ASN A 187 -20.90 -16.79 3.67
CA ASN A 187 -20.25 -18.10 3.70
C ASN A 187 -18.73 -17.92 3.84
N LEU A 188 -18.33 -17.42 4.99
CA LEU A 188 -16.93 -17.26 5.34
C LEU A 188 -16.34 -18.63 5.73
N LYS A 189 -15.17 -18.95 5.21
CA LYS A 189 -14.43 -20.17 5.52
C LYS A 189 -13.15 -19.84 6.26
N ASP A 190 -12.85 -20.60 7.30
CA ASP A 190 -11.54 -20.54 7.95
C ASP A 190 -10.46 -20.97 6.96
N LYS A 191 -9.36 -20.22 6.88
CA LYS A 191 -8.23 -20.65 6.07
C LYS A 191 -7.50 -21.75 6.83
N PRO A 192 -7.26 -22.90 6.22
CA PRO A 192 -6.45 -23.93 6.86
C PRO A 192 -5.08 -23.34 7.23
N LYS A 193 -4.65 -23.55 8.48
CA LYS A 193 -3.29 -23.23 8.91
C LYS A 193 -2.33 -24.01 8.01
N LYS A 194 -1.45 -23.28 7.31
CA LYS A 194 -0.30 -23.87 6.61
C LYS A 194 0.80 -24.14 7.61
#